data_92a3ca63071023a4a90aeb3c8f86b3a8
#
_entry.id   92a3ca63071023a4a90aeb3c8f86b3a8
#
_cell.length_a   1.000
_cell.length_b   1.000
_cell.length_c   1.000
_cell.angle_alpha   90.00
_cell.angle_beta   90.00
_cell.angle_gamma   90.00
#
_symmetry.space_group_name_H-M   'P 1'
#
loop_
_entity.id
_entity.type
_entity.pdbx_description
1 polymer ?
#
loop_
_entity_poly.entity_id
_entity_poly.type
_entity_poly.pdbx_seq_one_letter_code
_entity_poly.pdbx_strand_id
1 'polypeptide(L)'
;IYKQPLFDSSPVVNIKLANADVDQDPDFLPQVNNLINGNSAESSELIDDQIKQKTLKVKMLDANSDQNTIESKYLNAWQRKIERVGHNVLKKEYSQLDLTQLRLVVSIDSLGNLIETKIIDSSGNSEIDKIAKEIVRLASPFEPFSDEMLSEYEVLQVDRIWKFGS
;
A
#
# COMPACT_ATOMS: atom_id res chain seq x y z
N ILE A 1 -9.93 8.38 -29.51
CA ILE A 1 -9.54 8.79 -28.16
C ILE A 1 -9.97 7.71 -27.20
N TYR A 2 -9.05 6.85 -26.89
CA TYR A 2 -9.31 5.75 -25.97
C TYR A 2 -9.38 6.32 -24.55
N LYS A 3 -10.58 6.55 -24.04
CA LYS A 3 -10.77 6.66 -22.62
C LYS A 3 -10.74 5.25 -22.06
N GLN A 4 -9.59 4.83 -21.58
CA GLN A 4 -9.58 3.67 -20.70
C GLN A 4 -10.52 3.96 -19.53
N PRO A 5 -11.44 3.05 -19.24
CA PRO A 5 -12.25 3.19 -18.04
C PRO A 5 -11.28 3.25 -16.86
N LEU A 6 -11.44 4.26 -16.03
CA LEU A 6 -10.71 4.47 -14.77
C LEU A 6 -10.86 3.28 -13.80
N PHE A 7 -11.45 2.20 -14.25
CA PHE A 7 -11.88 1.07 -13.44
C PHE A 7 -11.54 -0.25 -14.11
N ASP A 8 -10.50 -0.25 -14.92
CA ASP A 8 -9.93 -1.51 -15.33
C ASP A 8 -9.43 -2.22 -14.07
N SER A 9 -9.93 -3.42 -13.85
CA SER A 9 -9.46 -4.35 -12.81
C SER A 9 -8.03 -4.83 -13.07
N SER A 10 -7.25 -4.04 -13.79
CA SER A 10 -5.84 -4.25 -14.03
C SER A 10 -5.09 -4.34 -12.69
N PRO A 11 -4.24 -5.35 -12.51
CA PRO A 11 -3.38 -5.47 -11.32
C PRO A 11 -2.31 -4.37 -11.23
N VAL A 12 -2.38 -3.39 -12.10
CA VAL A 12 -1.43 -2.27 -12.21
C VAL A 12 -2.08 -1.02 -11.67
N VAL A 13 -1.46 -0.40 -10.68
CA VAL A 13 -1.83 0.92 -10.18
C VAL A 13 -1.28 1.97 -11.13
N ASN A 14 -2.17 2.72 -11.77
CA ASN A 14 -1.79 3.78 -12.71
C ASN A 14 -1.88 5.14 -12.01
N ILE A 15 -0.75 5.75 -11.76
CA ILE A 15 -0.68 7.09 -11.20
C ILE A 15 -0.32 8.06 -12.31
N LYS A 16 -1.31 8.86 -12.69
CA LYS A 16 -1.10 9.94 -13.65
C LYS A 16 -0.34 11.07 -12.98
N LEU A 17 0.82 11.35 -13.53
CA LEU A 17 1.67 12.42 -13.08
C LEU A 17 1.07 13.77 -13.42
N ALA A 18 0.87 14.56 -12.40
CA ALA A 18 0.76 15.99 -12.52
C ALA A 18 1.49 16.58 -11.31
N ASN A 19 2.61 17.14 -11.57
CA ASN A 19 3.46 18.05 -10.80
C ASN A 19 3.17 18.14 -9.29
N ALA A 20 3.99 17.55 -8.46
CA ALA A 20 3.87 17.68 -7.02
C ALA A 20 5.11 18.25 -6.37
N ASP A 21 4.86 19.22 -5.53
CA ASP A 21 5.80 19.55 -4.48
C ASP A 21 5.55 18.58 -3.34
N VAL A 22 6.47 17.68 -3.12
CA VAL A 22 6.44 16.82 -1.95
C VAL A 22 7.29 17.51 -0.89
N ASP A 23 6.62 18.32 -0.08
CA ASP A 23 7.22 18.75 1.16
C ASP A 23 7.37 17.52 2.05
N GLN A 24 8.57 16.97 2.04
CA GLN A 24 8.90 15.79 2.81
C GLN A 24 9.07 16.22 4.26
N ASP A 25 8.11 15.87 5.08
CA ASP A 25 8.35 15.80 6.52
C ASP A 25 9.06 14.47 6.81
N PRO A 26 10.39 14.50 7.09
CA PRO A 26 11.14 13.28 7.32
C PRO A 26 10.86 12.64 8.69
N ASP A 27 10.07 13.29 9.55
CA ASP A 27 9.80 12.84 10.90
C ASP A 27 8.56 11.95 11.05
N PHE A 28 7.84 11.72 9.96
CA PHE A 28 6.72 10.79 10.01
C PHE A 28 7.14 9.37 9.63
N LEU A 29 7.98 8.78 10.44
CA LEU A 29 8.08 7.34 10.54
C LEU A 29 6.92 6.87 11.42
N PRO A 30 6.09 5.95 10.93
CA PRO A 30 5.08 5.36 11.81
C PRO A 30 5.79 4.75 13.01
N GLN A 31 5.33 5.11 14.19
CA GLN A 31 5.93 4.70 15.46
C GLN A 31 5.80 3.19 15.76
N VAL A 32 5.64 2.39 14.73
CA VAL A 32 5.58 0.93 14.85
C VAL A 32 6.92 0.36 15.30
N ASN A 33 8.02 1.06 14.97
CA ASN A 33 9.35 0.62 15.39
C ASN A 33 9.62 0.79 16.89
N ASN A 34 8.86 1.64 17.58
CA ASN A 34 9.04 1.81 19.02
C ASN A 34 8.35 0.74 19.86
N LEU A 35 7.44 -0.01 19.29
CA LEU A 35 6.80 -1.13 19.98
C LEU A 35 7.65 -2.41 19.93
N ILE A 36 8.61 -2.47 19.02
CA ILE A 36 9.51 -3.63 18.87
C ILE A 36 10.80 -3.45 19.70
N ASN A 37 11.17 -2.22 20.01
CA ASN A 37 12.38 -1.89 20.75
C ASN A 37 12.16 -1.53 22.22
N GLY A 38 10.97 -1.73 22.72
CA GLY A 38 10.67 -1.64 24.15
C GLY A 38 11.22 -2.86 24.89
N ASN A 39 12.52 -2.92 25.02
CA ASN A 39 13.22 -3.98 25.66
C ASN A 39 13.17 -3.91 27.17
N SER A 40 12.63 -4.94 27.76
CA SER A 40 13.27 -5.57 28.89
C SER A 40 13.38 -7.07 28.58
N ALA A 41 14.55 -7.65 28.76
CA ALA A 41 14.84 -9.05 28.49
C ALA A 41 13.97 -10.03 29.32
N GLU A 42 13.26 -9.53 30.30
CA GLU A 42 12.36 -10.31 31.17
C GLU A 42 10.96 -10.52 30.59
N SER A 43 10.55 -9.73 29.59
CA SER A 43 9.24 -9.89 28.94
C SER A 43 9.28 -10.75 27.67
N SER A 44 10.48 -11.15 27.21
CA SER A 44 10.64 -11.89 25.94
C SER A 44 10.07 -13.31 26.00
N GLU A 45 10.12 -13.98 27.14
CA GLU A 45 9.57 -15.34 27.28
C GLU A 45 8.03 -15.35 27.32
N LEU A 46 7.41 -14.36 27.98
CA LEU A 46 5.96 -14.23 28.04
C LEU A 46 5.36 -13.74 26.73
N ILE A 47 6.09 -12.91 26.00
CA ILE A 47 5.69 -12.42 24.68
C ILE A 47 5.79 -13.54 23.63
N ASP A 48 6.81 -14.38 23.72
CA ASP A 48 7.00 -15.52 22.82
C ASP A 48 5.87 -16.56 22.94
N ASP A 49 5.37 -16.84 24.13
CA ASP A 49 4.25 -17.74 24.33
C ASP A 49 2.91 -17.15 23.86
N GLN A 50 2.72 -15.84 24.00
CA GLN A 50 1.52 -15.16 23.49
C GLN A 50 1.55 -14.98 21.96
N ILE A 51 2.71 -14.74 21.38
CA ILE A 51 2.89 -14.65 19.92
C ILE A 51 2.69 -16.01 19.27
N LYS A 52 3.13 -17.09 19.87
CA LYS A 52 2.91 -18.47 19.39
C LYS A 52 1.42 -18.87 19.39
N GLN A 53 0.57 -18.26 20.23
CA GLN A 53 -0.84 -18.53 20.30
C GLN A 53 -1.70 -17.67 19.37
N LYS A 54 -1.16 -16.57 18.82
CA LYS A 54 -1.87 -15.65 17.96
C LYS A 54 -1.15 -15.44 16.62
N THR A 55 -1.18 -16.49 15.79
CA THR A 55 -0.75 -16.38 14.41
C THR A 55 -1.77 -15.55 13.65
N LEU A 56 -1.41 -14.33 13.26
CA LEU A 56 -2.21 -13.50 12.37
C LEU A 56 -2.37 -14.20 11.01
N LYS A 57 -3.61 -14.34 10.58
CA LYS A 57 -3.89 -14.85 9.24
C LYS A 57 -3.64 -13.76 8.23
N VAL A 58 -2.66 -13.98 7.37
CA VAL A 58 -2.25 -13.06 6.31
C VAL A 58 -2.64 -13.64 4.97
N LYS A 59 -3.30 -12.83 4.14
CA LYS A 59 -3.56 -13.16 2.74
C LYS A 59 -2.75 -12.25 1.82
N MET A 60 -2.05 -12.85 0.87
CA MET A 60 -1.33 -12.14 -0.19
C MET A 60 -2.17 -12.14 -1.46
N LEU A 61 -2.39 -10.97 -2.03
CA LEU A 61 -3.02 -10.80 -3.34
C LEU A 61 -1.99 -10.22 -4.31
N ASP A 62 -1.63 -11.02 -5.28
CA ASP A 62 -0.74 -10.66 -6.38
C ASP A 62 -1.51 -10.34 -7.67
N ALA A 63 -0.78 -10.10 -8.74
CA ALA A 63 -1.33 -9.81 -10.05
C ALA A 63 -2.15 -10.97 -10.66
N ASN A 64 -1.94 -12.19 -10.19
CA ASN A 64 -2.60 -13.40 -10.69
C ASN A 64 -3.80 -13.82 -9.81
N SER A 65 -4.09 -13.06 -8.76
CA SER A 65 -5.24 -13.33 -7.90
C SER A 65 -6.55 -13.19 -8.67
N ASP A 66 -7.48 -14.09 -8.41
CA ASP A 66 -8.77 -14.11 -9.09
C ASP A 66 -9.52 -12.80 -8.92
N GLN A 67 -10.01 -12.25 -10.01
CA GLN A 67 -10.72 -10.98 -10.07
C GLN A 67 -12.15 -11.05 -9.52
N ASN A 68 -12.69 -12.24 -9.35
CA ASN A 68 -14.06 -12.47 -8.87
C ASN A 68 -14.11 -12.94 -7.41
N THR A 69 -13.16 -12.51 -6.60
CA THR A 69 -13.11 -12.83 -5.18
C THR A 69 -13.84 -11.80 -4.32
N ILE A 70 -14.02 -12.13 -3.05
CA ILE A 70 -14.58 -11.20 -2.06
C ILE A 70 -13.74 -9.91 -1.93
N GLU A 71 -12.46 -10.00 -2.26
CA GLU A 71 -11.53 -8.87 -2.23
C GLU A 71 -11.66 -7.92 -3.40
N SER A 72 -12.30 -8.32 -4.49
CA SER A 72 -12.33 -7.50 -5.72
C SER A 72 -12.96 -6.13 -5.51
N LYS A 73 -14.03 -6.03 -4.75
CA LYS A 73 -14.62 -4.74 -4.35
C LYS A 73 -13.68 -3.90 -3.52
N TYR A 74 -13.02 -4.53 -2.56
CA TYR A 74 -12.07 -3.88 -1.66
C TYR A 74 -10.88 -3.34 -2.45
N LEU A 75 -10.29 -4.17 -3.31
CA LEU A 75 -9.15 -3.79 -4.14
C LEU A 75 -9.48 -2.67 -5.11
N ASN A 76 -10.68 -2.68 -5.71
CA ASN A 76 -11.12 -1.61 -6.59
C ASN A 76 -11.24 -0.27 -5.85
N ALA A 77 -11.80 -0.27 -4.66
CA ALA A 77 -11.91 0.91 -3.82
C ALA A 77 -10.52 1.40 -3.35
N TRP A 78 -9.67 0.46 -2.94
CA TRP A 78 -8.30 0.71 -2.54
C TRP A 78 -7.49 1.36 -3.68
N GLN A 79 -7.53 0.75 -4.86
CA GLN A 79 -6.81 1.26 -6.04
C GLN A 79 -7.27 2.66 -6.44
N ARG A 80 -8.57 2.90 -6.48
CA ARG A 80 -9.12 4.23 -6.77
C ARG A 80 -8.65 5.30 -5.79
N LYS A 81 -8.61 4.95 -4.51
CA LYS A 81 -8.13 5.87 -3.48
C LYS A 81 -6.66 6.20 -3.67
N ILE A 82 -5.82 5.20 -3.92
CA ILE A 82 -4.40 5.35 -4.22
C ILE A 82 -4.18 6.23 -5.45
N GLU A 83 -4.87 5.95 -6.55
CA GLU A 83 -4.73 6.70 -7.80
C GLU A 83 -5.16 8.16 -7.65
N ARG A 84 -6.26 8.41 -6.92
CA ARG A 84 -6.72 9.77 -6.63
C ARG A 84 -5.73 10.55 -5.78
N VAL A 85 -5.21 9.94 -4.73
CA VAL A 85 -4.19 10.56 -3.87
C VAL A 85 -2.92 10.79 -4.65
N GLY A 86 -2.48 9.81 -5.43
CA GLY A 86 -1.29 9.92 -6.28
C GLY A 86 -1.43 11.05 -7.31
N HIS A 87 -2.57 11.15 -7.96
CA HIS A 87 -2.87 12.24 -8.88
C HIS A 87 -2.79 13.62 -8.20
N ASN A 88 -3.32 13.75 -7.00
CA ASN A 88 -3.29 15.00 -6.25
C ASN A 88 -1.88 15.36 -5.77
N VAL A 89 -1.13 14.38 -5.30
CA VAL A 89 0.26 14.56 -4.84
C VAL A 89 1.16 15.02 -6.00
N LEU A 90 0.95 14.46 -7.19
CA LEU A 90 1.83 14.68 -8.34
C LEU A 90 1.43 15.88 -9.21
N LYS A 91 0.42 16.61 -8.83
CA LYS A 91 -0.25 17.63 -9.67
C LYS A 91 0.59 18.85 -10.06
N LYS A 92 1.76 19.07 -9.50
CA LYS A 92 2.45 20.36 -9.65
C LYS A 92 3.84 20.35 -10.26
N GLU A 93 4.58 19.26 -10.31
CA GLU A 93 6.00 19.33 -10.68
C GLU A 93 6.49 18.31 -11.70
N TYR A 94 5.70 17.32 -12.05
CA TYR A 94 6.17 16.21 -12.90
C TYR A 94 5.41 16.08 -14.22
N SER A 95 5.25 17.19 -14.94
CA SER A 95 4.53 17.16 -16.22
C SER A 95 5.27 16.42 -17.35
N GLN A 96 6.48 15.97 -17.10
CA GLN A 96 7.35 15.33 -18.10
C GLN A 96 8.20 14.19 -17.54
N LEU A 97 7.65 13.38 -16.63
CA LEU A 97 8.35 12.16 -16.26
C LEU A 97 8.15 11.09 -17.33
N ASP A 98 9.27 10.53 -17.76
CA ASP A 98 9.26 9.32 -18.56
C ASP A 98 8.51 8.21 -17.82
N LEU A 99 7.79 7.38 -18.55
CA LEU A 99 7.11 6.22 -17.99
C LEU A 99 8.09 5.39 -17.16
N THR A 100 7.81 5.28 -15.90
CA THR A 100 8.57 4.44 -14.98
C THR A 100 7.63 3.54 -14.18
N GLN A 101 8.14 2.45 -13.73
CA GLN A 101 7.38 1.50 -12.92
C GLN A 101 8.19 1.01 -11.74
N LEU A 102 7.48 0.65 -10.69
CA LEU A 102 8.03 -0.05 -9.54
C LEU A 102 7.04 -1.14 -9.09
N ARG A 103 7.51 -2.06 -8.29
CA ARG A 103 6.66 -3.06 -7.66
C ARG A 103 6.73 -2.90 -6.15
N LEU A 104 5.59 -2.82 -5.52
CA LEU A 104 5.53 -2.73 -4.07
C LEU A 104 4.40 -3.59 -3.48
N VAL A 105 4.61 -3.95 -2.23
CA VAL A 105 3.63 -4.65 -1.39
C VAL A 105 3.17 -3.70 -0.31
N VAL A 106 1.85 -3.57 -0.19
CA VAL A 106 1.20 -2.82 0.88
C VAL A 106 0.52 -3.80 1.82
N SER A 107 0.85 -3.72 3.09
CA SER A 107 0.21 -4.53 4.14
C SER A 107 -0.79 -3.69 4.92
N ILE A 108 -2.02 -4.18 5.03
CA ILE A 108 -3.17 -3.48 5.61
C ILE A 108 -3.80 -4.37 6.67
N ASP A 109 -4.14 -3.80 7.84
CA ASP A 109 -4.88 -4.52 8.87
C ASP A 109 -6.39 -4.52 8.62
N SER A 110 -7.12 -5.26 9.41
CA SER A 110 -8.58 -5.44 9.29
C SER A 110 -9.38 -4.14 9.50
N LEU A 111 -8.81 -3.15 10.15
CA LEU A 111 -9.41 -1.84 10.35
C LEU A 111 -9.09 -0.85 9.21
N GLY A 112 -8.29 -1.26 8.24
CA GLY A 112 -7.86 -0.42 7.13
C GLY A 112 -6.58 0.38 7.39
N ASN A 113 -5.90 0.13 8.50
CA ASN A 113 -4.66 0.83 8.81
C ASN A 113 -3.50 0.26 8.01
N LEU A 114 -2.62 1.15 7.57
CA LEU A 114 -1.37 0.77 6.93
C LEU A 114 -0.40 0.17 7.96
N ILE A 115 0.02 -1.06 7.72
CA ILE A 115 1.05 -1.73 8.53
C ILE A 115 2.43 -1.46 7.96
N GLU A 116 2.61 -1.71 6.66
CA GLU A 116 3.90 -1.60 5.99
C GLU A 116 3.73 -1.34 4.49
N THR A 117 4.71 -0.65 3.93
CA THR A 117 4.89 -0.52 2.48
C THR A 117 6.31 -0.95 2.14
N LYS A 118 6.44 -1.99 1.34
CA LYS A 118 7.73 -2.57 0.95
C LYS A 118 7.91 -2.50 -0.57
N ILE A 119 8.99 -1.88 -1.02
CA ILE A 119 9.39 -1.90 -2.43
C ILE A 119 10.10 -3.22 -2.73
N ILE A 120 9.56 -3.95 -3.70
CA ILE A 120 10.12 -5.22 -4.18
C ILE A 120 11.07 -4.96 -5.34
N ASP A 121 10.62 -4.16 -6.32
CA ASP A 121 11.44 -3.73 -7.44
C ASP A 121 11.39 -2.20 -7.52
N SER A 122 12.55 -1.56 -7.40
CA SER A 122 12.69 -0.10 -7.48
C SER A 122 12.39 0.41 -8.89
N SER A 123 11.88 1.63 -8.96
CA SER A 123 11.76 2.37 -10.23
C SER A 123 13.11 2.74 -10.86
N GLY A 124 14.19 2.62 -10.11
CA GLY A 124 15.51 3.15 -10.47
C GLY A 124 15.70 4.63 -10.11
N ASN A 125 14.66 5.27 -9.63
CA ASN A 125 14.68 6.65 -9.14
C ASN A 125 14.21 6.69 -7.68
N SER A 126 15.11 7.07 -6.78
CA SER A 126 14.83 7.07 -5.34
C SER A 126 13.73 8.05 -4.94
N GLU A 127 13.53 9.13 -5.70
CA GLU A 127 12.45 10.08 -5.45
C GLU A 127 11.09 9.48 -5.79
N ILE A 128 10.98 8.80 -6.92
CA ILE A 128 9.76 8.10 -7.30
C ILE A 128 9.41 7.00 -6.27
N ASP A 129 10.39 6.26 -5.82
CA ASP A 129 10.21 5.24 -4.81
C ASP A 129 9.68 5.83 -3.48
N LYS A 130 10.21 6.98 -3.07
CA LYS A 130 9.73 7.71 -1.88
C LYS A 130 8.31 8.24 -2.09
N ILE A 131 8.04 8.82 -3.25
CA ILE A 131 6.70 9.32 -3.61
C ILE A 131 5.67 8.19 -3.56
N ALA A 132 5.99 7.02 -4.08
CA ALA A 132 5.09 5.87 -4.03
C ALA A 132 4.71 5.48 -2.60
N LYS A 133 5.69 5.42 -1.70
CA LYS A 133 5.44 5.17 -0.26
C LYS A 133 4.61 6.26 0.38
N GLU A 134 4.89 7.51 0.05
CA GLU A 134 4.14 8.66 0.57
C GLU A 134 2.69 8.67 0.11
N ILE A 135 2.42 8.32 -1.13
CA ILE A 135 1.05 8.16 -1.65
C ILE A 135 0.27 7.13 -0.84
N VAL A 136 0.87 5.98 -0.55
CA VAL A 136 0.23 4.94 0.28
C VAL A 136 -0.07 5.47 1.67
N ARG A 137 0.89 6.14 2.28
CA ARG A 137 0.73 6.75 3.60
C ARG A 137 -0.40 7.77 3.64
N LEU A 138 -0.47 8.66 2.66
CA LEU A 138 -1.50 9.69 2.57
C LEU A 138 -2.88 9.12 2.24
N ALA A 139 -2.94 8.00 1.53
CA ALA A 139 -4.19 7.31 1.23
C ALA A 139 -4.75 6.53 2.43
N SER A 140 -3.89 6.17 3.38
CA SER A 140 -4.30 5.51 4.62
C SER A 140 -5.08 6.51 5.54
N PRO A 141 -6.08 6.06 6.35
CA PRO A 141 -6.57 4.67 6.41
C PRO A 141 -7.44 4.30 5.20
N PHE A 142 -7.46 3.00 4.91
CA PHE A 142 -8.32 2.43 3.88
C PHE A 142 -9.66 1.98 4.47
N GLU A 143 -10.53 1.41 3.65
CA GLU A 143 -11.78 0.85 4.15
C GLU A 143 -11.49 -0.34 5.10
N PRO A 144 -12.27 -0.53 6.16
CA PRO A 144 -12.21 -1.76 6.95
C PRO A 144 -12.58 -2.98 6.10
N PHE A 145 -12.09 -4.15 6.50
CA PHE A 145 -12.45 -5.39 5.83
C PHE A 145 -13.94 -5.71 6.02
N SER A 146 -14.54 -6.32 5.01
CA SER A 146 -15.89 -6.86 5.11
C SER A 146 -15.93 -8.05 6.09
N ASP A 147 -17.12 -8.39 6.56
CA ASP A 147 -17.32 -9.56 7.43
C ASP A 147 -16.81 -10.85 6.78
N GLU A 148 -16.98 -10.98 5.48
CA GLU A 148 -16.47 -12.12 4.72
C GLU A 148 -14.95 -12.19 4.73
N MET A 149 -14.28 -11.06 4.53
CA MET A 149 -12.81 -10.98 4.63
C MET A 149 -12.33 -11.28 6.05
N LEU A 150 -13.00 -10.72 7.05
CA LEU A 150 -12.66 -10.93 8.48
C LEU A 150 -12.75 -12.39 8.90
N SER A 151 -13.62 -13.17 8.27
CA SER A 151 -13.75 -14.60 8.53
C SER A 151 -12.53 -15.40 8.07
N GLU A 152 -11.75 -14.89 7.14
CA GLU A 152 -10.63 -15.61 6.54
C GLU A 152 -9.25 -15.12 7.01
N TYR A 153 -9.06 -13.81 7.18
CA TYR A 153 -7.76 -13.24 7.52
C TYR A 153 -7.88 -11.89 8.24
N GLU A 154 -6.80 -11.49 8.87
CA GLU A 154 -6.69 -10.23 9.63
C GLU A 154 -5.77 -9.21 8.97
N VAL A 155 -4.91 -9.65 8.05
CA VAL A 155 -3.97 -8.82 7.30
C VAL A 155 -4.05 -9.16 5.82
N LEU A 156 -4.13 -8.13 5.01
CA LEU A 156 -4.10 -8.22 3.55
C LEU A 156 -2.81 -7.59 3.03
N GLN A 157 -2.08 -8.35 2.23
CA GLN A 157 -0.92 -7.86 1.51
C GLN A 157 -1.26 -7.73 0.02
N VAL A 158 -1.16 -6.53 -0.50
CA VAL A 158 -1.45 -6.21 -1.90
C VAL A 158 -0.15 -5.98 -2.65
N ASP A 159 0.19 -6.92 -3.51
CA ASP A 159 1.37 -6.88 -4.38
C ASP A 159 0.97 -6.35 -5.76
N ARG A 160 1.47 -5.19 -6.13
CA ARG A 160 1.12 -4.52 -7.39
C ARG A 160 2.32 -3.85 -8.04
N ILE A 161 2.29 -3.85 -9.37
CA ILE A 161 3.13 -2.97 -10.18
C ILE A 161 2.45 -1.59 -10.26
N TRP A 162 3.23 -0.57 -9.99
CA TRP A 162 2.81 0.83 -10.06
C TRP A 162 3.49 1.47 -11.27
N LYS A 163 2.69 2.10 -12.11
CA LYS A 163 3.19 2.87 -13.25
C LYS A 163 2.98 4.35 -13.01
N PHE A 164 4.05 5.09 -13.18
CA PHE A 164 4.07 6.54 -13.12
C PHE A 164 4.34 7.10 -14.52
N GLY A 165 3.67 8.18 -14.86
CA GLY A 165 3.79 8.83 -16.14
C GLY A 165 2.51 8.78 -16.98
N SER A 166 2.53 9.52 -18.04
CA SER A 166 1.41 9.59 -18.98
C SER A 166 1.73 8.89 -20.30
#